data_cc39ba7a41b02ddcb94dd4cdf18fa4cf
#
_entry.id   cc39ba7a41b02ddcb94dd4cdf18fa4cf
#
_cell.length_a   1.000
_cell.length_b   1.000
_cell.length_c   1.000
_cell.angle_alpha   90.00
_cell.angle_beta   90.00
_cell.angle_gamma   90.00
#
_symmetry.space_group_name_H-M   'P 1'
#
loop_
_entity.id
_entity.type
_entity.pdbx_description
1 polymer ?
#
loop_
_entity_poly.entity_id
_entity_poly.type
_entity_poly.pdbx_seq_one_letter_code
_entity_poly.pdbx_strand_id
1 'polypeptide(L)'
;TQRADTRFYEEMQEMLQDTDYYQIEELAKRIEDAVAALPESYREAFVMHRFRDMSYKEIAETLGVSPKTIDYRIQQALKQLRVDLKDYLPLLLPLLFP
;
A
#
# COMPACT_ATOMS: atom_id res chain seq x y z
N THR A 1 -1.31 -0.43 -12.68
CA THR A 1 -0.46 -1.52 -12.55
C THR A 1 1.00 -1.15 -12.72
N GLN A 2 1.67 -1.42 -13.86
CA GLN A 2 3.08 -1.02 -14.00
C GLN A 2 3.29 0.48 -13.73
N ARG A 3 2.40 1.30 -14.27
CA ARG A 3 2.49 2.75 -14.10
C ARG A 3 2.32 3.17 -12.64
N ALA A 4 1.36 2.55 -11.95
CA ALA A 4 1.13 2.84 -10.53
C ALA A 4 2.27 2.33 -9.66
N ASP A 5 2.82 1.16 -9.99
CA ASP A 5 3.96 0.58 -9.28
C ASP A 5 5.20 1.46 -9.45
N THR A 6 5.44 1.96 -10.66
CA THR A 6 6.54 2.87 -10.95
C THR A 6 6.40 4.16 -10.15
N ARG A 7 5.19 4.73 -10.10
CA ARG A 7 4.93 5.94 -9.33
C ARG A 7 5.18 5.73 -7.84
N PHE A 8 4.74 4.61 -7.29
CA PHE A 8 4.98 4.27 -5.88
C PHE A 8 6.48 4.21 -5.58
N TYR A 9 7.23 3.56 -6.46
CA TYR A 9 8.68 3.44 -6.33
C TYR A 9 9.37 4.81 -6.40
N GLU A 10 8.92 5.66 -7.33
CA GLU A 10 9.45 7.03 -7.46
C GLU A 10 9.16 7.86 -6.22
N GLU A 11 7.95 7.78 -5.67
CA GLU A 11 7.60 8.47 -4.42
C GLU A 11 8.51 8.04 -3.28
N MET A 12 8.77 6.74 -3.19
CA MET A 12 9.64 6.20 -2.16
C MET A 12 11.08 6.67 -2.32
N GLN A 13 11.59 6.67 -3.55
CA GLN A 13 12.93 7.17 -3.85
C GLN A 13 13.05 8.65 -3.50
N GLU A 14 12.05 9.43 -3.82
CA GLU A 14 12.03 10.87 -3.53
C GLU A 14 12.11 11.12 -2.02
N MET A 15 11.40 10.33 -1.22
CA MET A 15 11.44 10.43 0.23
C MET A 15 12.76 9.99 0.84
N LEU A 16 13.43 9.03 0.21
CA LEU A 16 14.63 8.39 0.72
C LEU A 16 15.87 8.73 -0.11
N GLN A 17 15.87 9.91 -0.73
CA GLN A 17 16.90 10.31 -1.69
C GLN A 17 18.33 10.24 -1.16
N ASP A 18 18.52 10.36 0.15
CA ASP A 18 19.84 10.27 0.77
C ASP A 18 20.15 8.86 1.30
N THR A 19 19.27 7.89 1.00
CA THR A 19 19.39 6.53 1.47
C THR A 19 20.08 5.66 0.42
N ASP A 20 20.88 4.70 0.87
CA ASP A 20 21.56 3.74 0.01
C ASP A 20 20.55 3.02 -0.89
N TYR A 21 20.93 2.83 -2.16
CA TYR A 21 20.10 2.15 -3.14
C TYR A 21 19.66 0.76 -2.68
N TYR A 22 20.55 0.00 -2.04
CA TYR A 22 20.21 -1.33 -1.53
C TYR A 22 19.16 -1.28 -0.44
N GLN A 23 19.16 -0.25 0.38
CA GLN A 23 18.16 -0.06 1.42
C GLN A 23 16.79 0.23 0.81
N ILE A 24 16.76 1.00 -0.28
CA ILE A 24 15.51 1.29 -1.01
C ILE A 24 14.94 0.02 -1.61
N GLU A 25 15.78 -0.79 -2.26
CA GLU A 25 15.33 -2.04 -2.86
C GLU A 25 14.84 -3.03 -1.81
N GLU A 26 15.55 -3.14 -0.70
CA GLU A 26 15.14 -4.02 0.40
C GLU A 26 13.81 -3.57 0.97
N LEU A 27 13.63 -2.27 1.17
CA LEU A 27 12.37 -1.72 1.68
C LEU A 27 11.23 -2.00 0.71
N ALA A 28 11.44 -1.78 -0.59
CA ALA A 28 10.43 -2.07 -1.60
C ALA A 28 10.00 -3.52 -1.56
N LYS A 29 10.95 -4.44 -1.44
CA LYS A 29 10.66 -5.86 -1.34
C LYS A 29 9.88 -6.21 -0.07
N ARG A 30 10.23 -5.59 1.05
CA ARG A 30 9.51 -5.79 2.31
C ARG A 30 8.06 -5.34 2.20
N ILE A 31 7.82 -4.22 1.52
CA ILE A 31 6.46 -3.72 1.28
C ILE A 31 5.70 -4.70 0.39
N GLU A 32 6.30 -5.16 -0.70
CA GLU A 32 5.68 -6.15 -1.60
C GLU A 32 5.30 -7.42 -0.84
N ASP A 33 6.22 -7.94 -0.04
CA ASP A 33 5.98 -9.17 0.72
C ASP A 33 4.85 -8.97 1.75
N ALA A 34 4.84 -7.82 2.43
CA ALA A 34 3.80 -7.53 3.41
C ALA A 34 2.42 -7.38 2.76
N VAL A 35 2.35 -6.73 1.60
CA VAL A 35 1.10 -6.61 0.85
C VAL A 35 0.64 -7.98 0.36
N ALA A 36 1.55 -8.79 -0.15
CA ALA A 36 1.23 -10.14 -0.62
C ALA A 36 0.72 -11.04 0.51
N ALA A 37 1.14 -10.77 1.74
CA ALA A 37 0.71 -11.54 2.92
C ALA A 37 -0.66 -11.14 3.46
N LEU A 38 -1.25 -10.05 2.97
CA LEU A 38 -2.59 -9.63 3.40
C LEU A 38 -3.64 -10.65 2.98
N PRO A 39 -4.71 -10.84 3.78
CA PRO A 39 -5.87 -11.61 3.33
C PRO A 39 -6.39 -11.05 2.00
N GLU A 40 -6.85 -11.92 1.12
CA GLU A 40 -7.22 -11.55 -0.25
C GLU A 40 -8.17 -10.35 -0.32
N SER A 41 -9.23 -10.35 0.48
CA SER A 41 -10.22 -9.26 0.44
C SER A 41 -9.63 -7.91 0.86
N TYR A 42 -8.71 -7.92 1.81
CA TYR A 42 -8.03 -6.70 2.26
C TYR A 42 -7.01 -6.24 1.22
N ARG A 43 -6.26 -7.20 0.67
CA ARG A 43 -5.24 -6.92 -0.34
C ARG A 43 -5.86 -6.31 -1.59
N GLU A 44 -6.94 -6.88 -2.11
CA GLU A 44 -7.62 -6.36 -3.30
C GLU A 44 -8.02 -4.90 -3.12
N ALA A 45 -8.71 -4.60 -2.02
CA ALA A 45 -9.16 -3.23 -1.76
C ALA A 45 -7.96 -2.28 -1.62
N PHE A 46 -6.94 -2.70 -0.88
CA PHE A 46 -5.75 -1.88 -0.66
C PHE A 46 -5.01 -1.61 -1.97
N VAL A 47 -4.78 -2.64 -2.79
CA VAL A 47 -4.05 -2.50 -4.05
C VAL A 47 -4.82 -1.61 -5.03
N MET A 48 -6.12 -1.78 -5.13
CA MET A 48 -6.94 -0.95 -6.00
C MET A 48 -6.88 0.52 -5.61
N HIS A 49 -6.92 0.79 -4.31
CA HIS A 49 -6.87 2.17 -3.82
C HIS A 49 -5.47 2.78 -3.95
N ARG A 50 -4.46 2.08 -3.46
CA ARG A 50 -3.11 2.64 -3.36
C ARG A 50 -2.35 2.61 -4.67
N PHE A 51 -2.47 1.52 -5.43
CA PHE A 51 -1.66 1.33 -6.64
C PHE A 51 -2.40 1.59 -7.94
N ARG A 52 -3.73 1.59 -7.92
CA ARG A 52 -4.54 1.82 -9.12
C ARG A 52 -5.36 3.11 -9.06
N ASP A 53 -5.17 3.92 -8.05
CA ASP A 53 -5.82 5.22 -7.87
C ASP A 53 -7.35 5.17 -7.89
N MET A 54 -7.94 4.07 -7.47
CA MET A 54 -9.39 3.96 -7.43
C MET A 54 -9.95 4.55 -6.15
N SER A 55 -11.08 5.25 -6.27
CA SER A 55 -11.79 5.73 -5.09
C SER A 55 -12.50 4.56 -4.38
N TYR A 56 -12.88 4.76 -3.14
CA TYR A 56 -13.65 3.76 -2.39
C TYR A 56 -14.94 3.39 -3.14
N LYS A 57 -15.60 4.39 -3.73
CA LYS A 57 -16.81 4.16 -4.50
C LYS A 57 -16.56 3.27 -5.72
N GLU A 58 -15.49 3.56 -6.46
CA GLU A 58 -15.12 2.77 -7.63
C GLU A 58 -14.78 1.33 -7.26
N ILE A 59 -14.01 1.15 -6.17
CA ILE A 59 -13.66 -0.18 -5.68
C ILE A 59 -14.92 -0.94 -5.26
N ALA A 60 -15.81 -0.27 -4.54
CA ALA A 60 -17.07 -0.86 -4.10
C ALA A 60 -17.90 -1.36 -5.27
N GLU A 61 -18.02 -0.54 -6.32
CA GLU A 61 -18.73 -0.92 -7.53
C GLU A 61 -18.08 -2.12 -8.22
N THR A 62 -16.76 -2.12 -8.30
CA THR A 62 -16.00 -3.20 -8.94
C THR A 62 -16.15 -4.52 -8.20
N LEU A 63 -16.08 -4.49 -6.87
CA LEU A 63 -16.14 -5.70 -6.05
C LEU A 63 -17.55 -6.09 -5.60
N GLY A 64 -18.56 -5.27 -5.91
CA GLY A 64 -19.94 -5.57 -5.58
C GLY A 64 -20.26 -5.48 -4.09
N VAL A 65 -19.63 -4.55 -3.38
CA VAL A 65 -19.85 -4.31 -1.95
C VAL A 65 -20.09 -2.83 -1.70
N SER A 66 -20.39 -2.45 -0.46
CA SER A 66 -20.59 -1.05 -0.12
C SER A 66 -19.26 -0.31 0.06
N PRO A 67 -19.24 1.02 -0.13
CA PRO A 67 -18.05 1.82 0.18
C PRO A 67 -17.61 1.67 1.64
N LYS A 68 -18.55 1.49 2.55
CA LYS A 68 -18.25 1.28 3.97
C LYS A 68 -17.47 -0.03 4.17
N THR A 69 -17.82 -1.08 3.43
CA THR A 69 -17.10 -2.35 3.46
C THR A 69 -15.68 -2.16 2.94
N ILE A 70 -15.50 -1.37 1.88
CA ILE A 70 -14.17 -1.07 1.35
C ILE A 70 -13.33 -0.32 2.38
N ASP A 71 -13.91 0.69 3.02
CA ASP A 71 -13.21 1.41 4.09
C ASP A 71 -12.73 0.46 5.18
N TYR A 72 -13.60 -0.45 5.63
CA TYR A 72 -13.25 -1.44 6.63
C TYR A 72 -12.07 -2.30 6.16
N ARG A 73 -12.14 -2.82 4.94
CA ARG A 73 -11.09 -3.69 4.39
C ARG A 73 -9.76 -2.97 4.29
N ILE A 74 -9.76 -1.72 3.86
CA ILE A 74 -8.55 -0.91 3.74
C ILE A 74 -7.98 -0.61 5.12
N GLN A 75 -8.82 -0.29 6.10
CA GLN A 75 -8.36 -0.05 7.47
C GLN A 75 -7.74 -1.30 8.08
N GLN A 76 -8.30 -2.47 7.81
CA GLN A 76 -7.72 -3.73 8.28
C GLN A 76 -6.38 -4.01 7.59
N ALA A 77 -6.28 -3.74 6.29
CA ALA A 77 -5.02 -3.88 5.56
C ALA A 77 -3.94 -2.98 6.17
N LEU A 78 -4.26 -1.71 6.40
CA LEU A 78 -3.32 -0.75 6.98
C LEU A 78 -2.88 -1.16 8.39
N LYS A 79 -3.81 -1.70 9.17
CA LYS A 79 -3.52 -2.18 10.51
C LYS A 79 -2.50 -3.31 10.49
N GLN A 80 -2.68 -4.27 9.59
CA GLN A 80 -1.74 -5.38 9.46
C GLN A 80 -0.38 -4.91 8.92
N LEU A 81 -0.38 -4.03 7.92
CA LEU A 81 0.86 -3.48 7.38
C LEU A 81 1.64 -2.70 8.44
N ARG A 82 0.94 -2.00 9.32
CA ARG A 82 1.56 -1.26 10.42
C ARG A 82 2.33 -2.21 11.35
N VAL A 83 1.79 -3.39 11.58
CA VAL A 83 2.46 -4.41 12.40
C VAL A 83 3.64 -5.03 11.63
N ASP A 84 3.41 -5.45 10.39
CA ASP A 84 4.42 -6.17 9.62
C ASP A 84 5.61 -5.29 9.20
N LEU A 85 5.37 -3.98 9.07
CA LEU A 85 6.40 -3.02 8.65
C LEU A 85 6.77 -2.06 9.78
N LYS A 86 6.58 -2.46 11.02
CA LYS A 86 6.77 -1.57 12.19
C LYS A 86 8.13 -0.91 12.26
N ASP A 87 9.18 -1.60 11.83
CA ASP A 87 10.55 -1.08 11.90
C ASP A 87 10.80 0.03 10.87
N TYR A 88 9.91 0.16 9.89
CA TYR A 88 10.03 1.14 8.82
C TYR A 88 8.95 2.22 8.87
N LEU A 89 8.11 2.22 9.91
CA LEU A 89 6.96 3.13 9.98
C LEU A 89 7.32 4.61 9.82
N PRO A 90 8.39 5.13 10.46
CA PRO A 90 8.73 6.54 10.30
C PRO A 90 8.96 6.95 8.83
N LEU A 91 9.47 6.03 8.01
CA LEU A 91 9.73 6.28 6.60
C LEU A 91 8.49 6.07 5.74
N LEU A 92 7.57 5.20 6.17
CA LEU A 92 6.44 4.75 5.36
C LEU A 92 5.13 5.50 5.64
N LEU A 93 5.03 6.20 6.78
CA LEU A 93 3.79 6.88 7.15
C LEU A 93 3.25 7.80 6.05
N PRO A 94 4.05 8.66 5.42
CA PRO A 94 3.54 9.52 4.36
C PRO A 94 3.10 8.76 3.10
N LEU A 95 3.63 7.56 2.86
CA LEU A 95 3.31 6.77 1.68
C LEU A 95 2.07 5.91 1.87
N LEU A 96 1.94 5.25 3.02
CA LEU A 96 0.89 4.27 3.27
C LEU A 96 -0.27 4.82 4.10
N PHE A 97 -0.02 5.86 4.89
CA PHE A 97 -1.00 6.40 5.86
C PHE A 97 -1.10 7.90 5.70
N PRO A 98 -1.66 8.36 4.57
CA PRO A 98 -1.80 9.80 4.31
C PRO A 98 -2.73 10.49 5.28
#